data_271dec7d13c3ebad874e26ae4cd3e339
#
_entry.id   271dec7d13c3ebad874e26ae4cd3e339
#
_cell.length_a   1.000
_cell.length_b   1.000
_cell.length_c   1.000
_cell.angle_alpha   90.00
_cell.angle_beta   90.00
_cell.angle_gamma   90.00
#
_symmetry.space_group_name_H-M   'P 1'
#
loop_
_entity.id
_entity.type
_entity.pdbx_description
1 polymer ?
#
loop_
_entity_poly.entity_id
_entity_poly.type
_entity_poly.pdbx_seq_one_letter_code
_entity_poly.pdbx_strand_id
1 'polypeptide(L)'
;MKGNTITTGGNIPLPRQQRPSTIILTQTRRFGIDIGSYMNALRAAESIDFPQRAKLYDLFEDILMDPHLSSVINKRKSAILCSVIEYRRGGKPDEKINEQLRSPWFLRFLGDAFDAIPQGNTLVQFYRDKKTGWLNYIFIPRKHYDPVRKLILKRQHDITGIPWDEFDDLLFIGEPRSLGELAKAAPWVIYKRNSTADWAQFAEIFGMPMRKYTYDPDDESALEQLKENDAAQGSASSWFLPDGCNMDLVESDNKTGSSDLYKSLVDTCN
;
A
#
# COMPACT_ATOMS: atom_id res chain seq x y z
N MET A 1 -38.12 -16.18 -10.62
CA MET A 1 -37.72 -14.87 -10.11
C MET A 1 -36.45 -14.44 -10.84
N LYS A 2 -36.48 -13.32 -11.53
CA LYS A 2 -35.34 -12.80 -12.29
C LYS A 2 -34.57 -11.88 -11.37
N GLY A 3 -33.32 -12.22 -11.08
CA GLY A 3 -32.51 -11.48 -10.14
C GLY A 3 -31.78 -10.29 -10.73
N ASN A 4 -31.44 -9.33 -9.89
CA ASN A 4 -30.69 -8.12 -10.23
C ASN A 4 -29.20 -8.38 -10.34
N THR A 5 -28.56 -7.68 -11.27
CA THR A 5 -27.14 -7.91 -11.56
C THR A 5 -26.31 -6.69 -11.24
N ILE A 6 -25.30 -6.87 -10.39
CA ILE A 6 -24.18 -5.93 -10.27
C ILE A 6 -23.11 -6.37 -11.27
N THR A 7 -22.76 -5.51 -12.22
CA THR A 7 -21.69 -5.80 -13.19
C THR A 7 -20.47 -5.00 -12.86
N THR A 8 -19.38 -5.68 -12.51
CA THR A 8 -18.04 -5.11 -12.46
C THR A 8 -17.38 -5.28 -13.82
N GLY A 9 -17.61 -4.34 -14.76
CA GLY A 9 -16.89 -4.28 -16.03
C GLY A 9 -16.89 -5.51 -16.96
N GLY A 10 -17.51 -6.61 -16.57
CA GLY A 10 -17.65 -7.84 -17.35
C GLY A 10 -19.11 -8.32 -17.32
N ASN A 11 -19.59 -8.86 -18.42
CA ASN A 11 -20.97 -9.33 -18.65
C ASN A 11 -21.39 -10.53 -17.79
N ILE A 12 -21.39 -10.41 -16.45
CA ILE A 12 -21.86 -11.48 -15.56
C ILE A 12 -23.16 -11.03 -14.90
N PRO A 13 -24.33 -11.57 -15.27
CA PRO A 13 -25.61 -11.21 -14.70
C PRO A 13 -25.84 -11.84 -13.32
N LEU A 14 -26.32 -11.05 -12.42
CA LEU A 14 -26.66 -11.40 -11.03
C LEU A 14 -28.18 -11.63 -10.86
N PRO A 15 -28.60 -12.41 -9.84
CA PRO A 15 -29.93 -13.02 -9.83
C PRO A 15 -31.11 -12.21 -9.29
N ARG A 16 -31.14 -10.86 -9.27
CA ARG A 16 -32.30 -10.08 -8.84
C ARG A 16 -32.77 -8.99 -9.80
N GLN A 17 -34.06 -8.65 -9.71
CA GLN A 17 -34.86 -7.88 -10.68
C GLN A 17 -34.71 -6.35 -10.63
N GLN A 18 -33.63 -5.79 -10.10
CA GLN A 18 -33.40 -4.35 -10.23
C GLN A 18 -32.31 -4.11 -11.27
N ARG A 19 -32.36 -2.95 -11.91
CA ARG A 19 -31.47 -2.58 -13.01
C ARG A 19 -30.00 -2.84 -12.67
N PRO A 20 -29.21 -3.37 -13.60
CA PRO A 20 -27.81 -3.64 -13.36
C PRO A 20 -27.10 -2.37 -12.89
N SER A 21 -26.50 -2.42 -11.70
CA SER A 21 -25.65 -1.35 -11.21
C SER A 21 -24.26 -1.55 -11.76
N THR A 22 -23.88 -0.70 -12.70
CA THR A 22 -22.51 -0.67 -13.19
C THR A 22 -21.65 0.10 -12.19
N ILE A 23 -20.64 -0.53 -11.66
CA ILE A 23 -19.60 0.13 -10.86
C ILE A 23 -18.63 0.81 -11.82
N ILE A 24 -18.40 2.10 -11.63
CA ILE A 24 -17.44 2.88 -12.42
C ILE A 24 -16.13 2.87 -11.66
N LEU A 25 -15.20 2.03 -12.10
CA LEU A 25 -13.85 1.98 -11.52
C LEU A 25 -13.08 3.24 -11.91
N THR A 26 -12.42 3.86 -10.93
CA THR A 26 -11.50 4.98 -11.13
C THR A 26 -10.09 4.55 -10.74
N GLN A 27 -9.11 5.12 -11.43
CA GLN A 27 -7.72 4.84 -11.15
C GLN A 27 -7.35 5.32 -9.74
N THR A 28 -6.54 4.52 -9.05
CA THR A 28 -5.96 4.91 -7.76
C THR A 28 -5.06 6.12 -7.94
N ARG A 29 -5.30 7.15 -7.15
CA ARG A 29 -4.45 8.34 -7.12
C ARG A 29 -3.35 8.11 -6.09
N ARG A 30 -2.11 8.08 -6.58
CA ARG A 30 -0.93 8.03 -5.71
C ARG A 30 -0.47 9.45 -5.44
N PHE A 31 -0.50 9.85 -4.19
CA PHE A 31 0.00 11.14 -3.73
C PHE A 31 1.23 10.91 -2.87
N GLY A 32 2.13 11.89 -2.83
CA GLY A 32 3.10 11.98 -1.75
C GLY A 32 2.32 12.02 -0.43
N ILE A 33 2.47 10.99 0.39
CA ILE A 33 1.67 10.86 1.61
C ILE A 33 2.38 11.57 2.73
N ASP A 34 1.69 12.53 3.33
CA ASP A 34 2.03 13.12 4.62
C ASP A 34 1.08 12.61 5.71
N ILE A 35 1.46 12.82 6.94
CA ILE A 35 0.66 12.44 8.11
C ILE A 35 -0.65 13.22 8.17
N GLY A 36 -0.69 14.45 7.66
CA GLY A 36 -1.90 15.27 7.59
C GLY A 36 -2.94 14.69 6.65
N SER A 37 -2.52 14.25 5.45
CA SER A 37 -3.38 13.57 4.49
C SER A 37 -3.95 12.28 5.05
N TYR A 38 -3.14 11.51 5.79
CA TYR A 38 -3.59 10.30 6.49
C TYR A 38 -4.65 10.61 7.54
N MET A 39 -4.40 11.59 8.42
CA MET A 39 -5.34 11.96 9.47
C MET A 39 -6.68 12.47 8.91
N ASN A 40 -6.66 13.18 7.78
CA ASN A 40 -7.87 13.63 7.10
C ASN A 40 -8.64 12.46 6.48
N ALA A 41 -7.95 11.49 5.87
CA ALA A 41 -8.57 10.28 5.34
C ALA A 41 -9.18 9.42 6.45
N LEU A 42 -8.50 9.30 7.58
CA LEU A 42 -8.97 8.57 8.76
C LEU A 42 -10.26 9.20 9.32
N ARG A 43 -10.26 10.53 9.57
CA ARG A 43 -11.45 11.24 10.05
C ARG A 43 -12.65 11.10 9.10
N ALA A 44 -12.41 11.17 7.79
CA ALA A 44 -13.48 10.97 6.80
C ALA A 44 -14.02 9.54 6.82
N ALA A 45 -13.17 8.54 7.04
CA ALA A 45 -13.56 7.13 7.12
C ALA A 45 -14.31 6.77 8.41
N GLU A 46 -14.04 7.51 9.50
CA GLU A 46 -14.68 7.32 10.82
C GLU A 46 -15.95 8.16 11.01
N SER A 47 -16.36 8.94 10.00
CA SER A 47 -17.60 9.72 10.05
C SER A 47 -18.79 8.82 10.46
N ILE A 48 -19.62 9.33 11.38
CA ILE A 48 -20.74 8.56 11.95
C ILE A 48 -21.85 8.37 10.92
N ASP A 49 -22.20 9.46 10.21
CA ASP A 49 -23.36 9.47 9.32
C ASP A 49 -22.99 9.06 7.88
N PHE A 50 -21.86 9.53 7.39
CA PHE A 50 -21.42 9.35 5.99
C PHE A 50 -19.94 8.98 5.93
N PRO A 51 -19.56 7.74 6.29
CA PRO A 51 -18.17 7.31 6.25
C PRO A 51 -17.66 7.26 4.81
N GLN A 52 -16.59 8.01 4.53
CA GLN A 52 -15.95 8.04 3.22
C GLN A 52 -14.58 7.39 3.28
N ARG A 53 -14.48 6.15 2.81
CA ARG A 53 -13.27 5.32 2.91
C ARG A 53 -12.40 5.30 1.65
N ALA A 54 -12.87 5.87 0.54
CA ALA A 54 -12.16 5.77 -0.74
C ALA A 54 -10.71 6.31 -0.64
N LYS A 55 -10.52 7.48 0.00
CA LYS A 55 -9.18 8.06 0.20
C LYS A 55 -8.30 7.22 1.12
N LEU A 56 -8.89 6.59 2.13
CA LEU A 56 -8.16 5.71 3.03
C LEU A 56 -7.66 4.46 2.29
N TYR A 57 -8.48 3.88 1.43
CA TYR A 57 -8.06 2.73 0.61
C TYR A 57 -7.01 3.11 -0.45
N ASP A 58 -7.07 4.32 -1.04
CA ASP A 58 -5.99 4.82 -1.89
C ASP A 58 -4.66 4.88 -1.13
N LEU A 59 -4.70 5.34 0.11
CA LEU A 59 -3.56 5.41 1.00
C LEU A 59 -3.04 4.01 1.38
N PHE A 60 -3.93 3.06 1.64
CA PHE A 60 -3.52 1.67 1.91
C PHE A 60 -2.82 1.03 0.72
N GLU A 61 -3.28 1.27 -0.50
CA GLU A 61 -2.61 0.80 -1.71
C GLU A 61 -1.20 1.41 -1.85
N ASP A 62 -1.00 2.64 -1.39
CA ASP A 62 0.30 3.30 -1.44
C ASP A 62 1.25 2.80 -0.34
N ILE A 63 0.80 2.67 0.90
CA ILE A 63 1.66 2.15 1.98
C ILE A 63 2.03 0.66 1.79
N LEU A 64 1.21 -0.12 1.09
CA LEU A 64 1.52 -1.50 0.70
C LEU A 64 2.68 -1.60 -0.30
N MET A 65 3.16 -0.49 -0.84
CA MET A 65 4.42 -0.45 -1.60
C MET A 65 5.66 -0.56 -0.70
N ASP A 66 5.52 -0.41 0.63
CA ASP A 66 6.61 -0.69 1.55
C ASP A 66 6.93 -2.19 1.53
N PRO A 67 8.18 -2.58 1.22
CA PRO A 67 8.52 -3.98 1.02
C PRO A 67 8.45 -4.79 2.32
N HIS A 68 8.73 -4.18 3.47
CA HIS A 68 8.67 -4.87 4.76
C HIS A 68 7.21 -5.17 5.13
N LEU A 69 6.34 -4.16 5.14
CA LEU A 69 4.91 -4.32 5.42
C LEU A 69 4.26 -5.33 4.47
N SER A 70 4.53 -5.20 3.17
CA SER A 70 4.01 -6.12 2.15
C SER A 70 4.48 -7.56 2.38
N SER A 71 5.75 -7.76 2.73
CA SER A 71 6.30 -9.08 3.04
C SER A 71 5.62 -9.73 4.25
N VAL A 72 5.40 -8.98 5.32
CA VAL A 72 4.74 -9.48 6.54
C VAL A 72 3.29 -9.91 6.23
N ILE A 73 2.53 -9.09 5.50
CA ILE A 73 1.16 -9.40 5.12
C ILE A 73 1.12 -10.64 4.21
N ASN A 74 1.99 -10.69 3.20
CA ASN A 74 2.06 -11.82 2.26
C ASN A 74 2.47 -13.12 2.96
N LYS A 75 3.37 -13.08 3.93
CA LYS A 75 3.75 -14.24 4.74
C LYS A 75 2.56 -14.79 5.51
N ARG A 76 1.76 -13.94 6.15
CA ARG A 76 0.54 -14.34 6.86
C ARG A 76 -0.52 -14.89 5.91
N LYS A 77 -0.72 -14.23 4.75
CA LYS A 77 -1.64 -14.67 3.69
C LYS A 77 -1.25 -16.04 3.15
N SER A 78 0.04 -16.25 2.89
CA SER A 78 0.55 -17.55 2.42
C SER A 78 0.32 -18.67 3.42
N ALA A 79 0.44 -18.42 4.72
CA ALA A 79 0.17 -19.43 5.74
C ALA A 79 -1.28 -19.94 5.68
N ILE A 80 -2.25 -19.07 5.39
CA ILE A 80 -3.65 -19.47 5.20
C ILE A 80 -3.85 -20.21 3.88
N LEU A 81 -3.25 -19.70 2.79
CA LEU A 81 -3.39 -20.33 1.47
C LEU A 81 -2.76 -21.73 1.39
N CYS A 82 -1.75 -22.00 2.21
CA CYS A 82 -1.12 -23.32 2.32
C CYS A 82 -1.87 -24.26 3.29
N SER A 83 -2.90 -23.78 3.99
CA SER A 83 -3.68 -24.63 4.90
C SER A 83 -4.57 -25.60 4.13
N VAL A 84 -4.60 -26.86 4.59
CA VAL A 84 -5.49 -27.87 4.02
C VAL A 84 -6.88 -27.67 4.61
N ILE A 85 -7.86 -27.35 3.75
CA ILE A 85 -9.26 -27.19 4.14
C ILE A 85 -10.05 -28.37 3.60
N GLU A 86 -10.77 -29.05 4.49
CA GLU A 86 -11.62 -30.18 4.17
C GLU A 86 -13.02 -29.98 4.74
N TYR A 87 -14.01 -30.12 3.90
CA TYR A 87 -15.41 -30.14 4.33
C TYR A 87 -15.87 -31.57 4.62
N ARG A 88 -16.46 -31.77 5.77
CA ARG A 88 -17.02 -33.06 6.21
C ARG A 88 -18.50 -32.94 6.50
N ARG A 89 -19.28 -33.87 5.95
CA ARG A 89 -20.72 -34.00 6.22
C ARG A 89 -20.97 -35.23 7.08
N GLY A 90 -21.51 -35.06 8.28
CA GLY A 90 -21.73 -36.17 9.21
C GLY A 90 -20.45 -36.94 9.55
N GLY A 91 -19.30 -36.22 9.67
CA GLY A 91 -17.99 -36.83 9.99
C GLY A 91 -17.24 -37.45 8.80
N LYS A 92 -17.87 -37.59 7.62
CA LYS A 92 -17.24 -38.12 6.41
C LYS A 92 -16.89 -37.01 5.40
N PRO A 93 -15.76 -37.08 4.70
CA PRO A 93 -15.41 -36.12 3.65
C PRO A 93 -16.48 -36.09 2.54
N ASP A 94 -16.91 -34.93 2.09
CA ASP A 94 -17.76 -34.75 0.92
C ASP A 94 -16.90 -34.41 -0.29
N GLU A 95 -16.59 -35.41 -1.11
CA GLU A 95 -15.65 -35.26 -2.22
C GLU A 95 -16.08 -34.20 -3.24
N LYS A 96 -17.38 -34.05 -3.53
CA LYS A 96 -17.86 -33.04 -4.49
C LYS A 96 -17.59 -31.61 -4.02
N ILE A 97 -17.74 -31.36 -2.71
CA ILE A 97 -17.43 -30.06 -2.13
C ILE A 97 -15.92 -29.87 -2.03
N ASN A 98 -15.20 -30.90 -1.58
CA ASN A 98 -13.75 -30.84 -1.44
C ASN A 98 -13.03 -30.63 -2.77
N GLU A 99 -13.54 -31.17 -3.88
CA GLU A 99 -13.04 -30.88 -5.23
C GLU A 99 -13.17 -29.39 -5.58
N GLN A 100 -14.30 -28.74 -5.24
CA GLN A 100 -14.48 -27.31 -5.42
C GLN A 100 -13.55 -26.49 -4.51
N LEU A 101 -13.33 -26.92 -3.26
CA LEU A 101 -12.42 -26.25 -2.34
C LEU A 101 -10.94 -26.34 -2.76
N ARG A 102 -10.56 -27.36 -3.52
CA ARG A 102 -9.22 -27.49 -4.12
C ARG A 102 -9.04 -26.68 -5.41
N SER A 103 -10.10 -26.06 -5.91
CA SER A 103 -10.07 -25.35 -7.18
C SER A 103 -9.44 -23.94 -7.06
N PRO A 104 -8.90 -23.36 -8.14
CA PRO A 104 -8.24 -22.05 -8.11
C PRO A 104 -9.12 -20.88 -7.66
N TRP A 105 -10.44 -20.96 -7.86
CA TRP A 105 -11.34 -19.89 -7.43
C TRP A 105 -11.41 -19.81 -5.90
N PHE A 106 -11.38 -20.94 -5.20
CA PHE A 106 -11.46 -20.96 -3.75
C PHE A 106 -10.17 -20.43 -3.10
N LEU A 107 -9.01 -20.74 -3.66
CA LEU A 107 -7.74 -20.16 -3.19
C LEU A 107 -7.73 -18.64 -3.35
N ARG A 108 -8.23 -18.13 -4.47
CA ARG A 108 -8.39 -16.68 -4.66
C ARG A 108 -9.36 -16.09 -3.64
N PHE A 109 -10.51 -16.74 -3.43
CA PHE A 109 -11.48 -16.32 -2.42
C PHE A 109 -10.87 -16.26 -1.02
N LEU A 110 -10.10 -17.27 -0.62
CA LEU A 110 -9.39 -17.25 0.68
C LEU A 110 -8.42 -16.07 0.79
N GLY A 111 -7.72 -15.77 -0.29
CA GLY A 111 -6.82 -14.62 -0.34
C GLY A 111 -7.56 -13.30 -0.16
N ASP A 112 -8.69 -13.11 -0.85
CA ASP A 112 -9.51 -11.91 -0.73
C ASP A 112 -10.24 -11.83 0.62
N ALA A 113 -10.63 -12.97 1.18
CA ALA A 113 -11.21 -13.08 2.51
C ALA A 113 -10.19 -12.69 3.60
N PHE A 114 -8.94 -13.17 3.47
CA PHE A 114 -7.85 -12.76 4.37
C PHE A 114 -7.65 -11.25 4.37
N ASP A 115 -7.77 -10.60 3.22
CA ASP A 115 -7.57 -9.16 3.09
C ASP A 115 -8.57 -8.33 3.91
N ALA A 116 -9.62 -8.95 4.46
CA ALA A 116 -10.48 -8.33 5.46
C ALA A 116 -9.73 -7.98 6.76
N ILE A 117 -8.67 -8.69 7.11
CA ILE A 117 -7.86 -8.41 8.30
C ILE A 117 -7.05 -7.12 8.11
N PRO A 118 -6.15 -7.02 7.12
CA PRO A 118 -5.37 -5.80 6.93
C PRO A 118 -6.21 -4.59 6.51
N GLN A 119 -7.29 -4.77 5.76
CA GLN A 119 -8.10 -3.67 5.21
C GLN A 119 -9.45 -3.46 5.91
N GLY A 120 -9.75 -4.23 6.96
CA GLY A 120 -10.92 -4.08 7.81
C GLY A 120 -12.13 -4.90 7.37
N ASN A 121 -12.36 -5.06 6.08
CA ASN A 121 -13.49 -5.82 5.55
C ASN A 121 -13.32 -6.20 4.08
N THR A 122 -14.12 -7.17 3.65
CA THR A 122 -14.22 -7.63 2.25
C THR A 122 -15.67 -7.96 1.94
N LEU A 123 -16.15 -7.53 0.79
CA LEU A 123 -17.47 -7.87 0.27
C LEU A 123 -17.31 -8.64 -1.03
N VAL A 124 -17.92 -9.81 -1.09
CA VAL A 124 -17.90 -10.68 -2.27
C VAL A 124 -19.32 -11.10 -2.64
N GLN A 125 -19.52 -11.38 -3.90
CA GLN A 125 -20.77 -11.91 -4.41
C GLN A 125 -20.53 -13.26 -5.04
N PHE A 126 -21.32 -14.26 -4.61
CA PHE A 126 -21.25 -15.61 -5.16
C PHE A 126 -22.18 -15.75 -6.38
N TYR A 127 -21.73 -16.50 -7.33
CA TYR A 127 -22.54 -16.92 -8.47
C TYR A 127 -22.19 -18.36 -8.86
N ARG A 128 -23.10 -19.01 -9.58
CA ARG A 128 -22.86 -20.33 -10.12
C ARG A 128 -22.41 -20.20 -11.58
N ASP A 129 -21.23 -20.73 -11.88
CA ASP A 129 -20.72 -20.76 -13.25
C ASP A 129 -21.64 -21.63 -14.13
N LYS A 130 -22.11 -21.08 -15.24
CA LYS A 130 -23.03 -21.74 -16.17
C LYS A 130 -22.41 -22.95 -16.88
N LYS A 131 -21.08 -22.97 -17.06
CA LYS A 131 -20.37 -24.05 -17.78
C LYS A 131 -20.09 -25.24 -16.90
N THR A 132 -19.60 -25.00 -15.68
CA THR A 132 -19.18 -26.03 -14.75
C THR A 132 -20.25 -26.37 -13.72
N GLY A 133 -21.22 -25.49 -13.51
CA GLY A 133 -22.19 -25.60 -12.42
C GLY A 133 -21.61 -25.33 -11.03
N TRP A 134 -20.33 -25.01 -10.93
CA TRP A 134 -19.63 -24.78 -9.69
C TRP A 134 -19.84 -23.37 -9.15
N LEU A 135 -19.65 -23.22 -7.87
CA LEU A 135 -19.64 -21.91 -7.22
C LEU A 135 -18.41 -21.13 -7.66
N ASN A 136 -18.57 -19.83 -7.83
CA ASN A 136 -17.50 -18.88 -8.06
C ASN A 136 -17.90 -17.56 -7.43
N TYR A 137 -17.04 -16.55 -7.40
CA TYR A 137 -17.34 -15.28 -6.76
C TYR A 137 -16.82 -14.08 -7.58
N ILE A 138 -17.38 -12.92 -7.27
CA ILE A 138 -16.93 -11.61 -7.74
C ILE A 138 -16.53 -10.81 -6.52
N PHE A 139 -15.32 -10.27 -6.52
CA PHE A 139 -14.86 -9.33 -5.52
C PHE A 139 -15.46 -7.95 -5.80
N ILE A 140 -16.09 -7.34 -4.80
CA ILE A 140 -16.60 -5.98 -4.89
C ILE A 140 -15.51 -5.02 -4.38
N PRO A 141 -15.03 -4.10 -5.22
CA PRO A 141 -13.95 -3.19 -4.82
C PRO A 141 -14.34 -2.38 -3.58
N ARG A 142 -13.44 -2.31 -2.59
CA ARG A 142 -13.70 -1.69 -1.27
C ARG A 142 -14.12 -0.22 -1.35
N LYS A 143 -13.68 0.48 -2.40
CA LYS A 143 -14.07 1.88 -2.66
C LYS A 143 -15.53 2.03 -3.11
N HIS A 144 -16.20 0.93 -3.44
CA HIS A 144 -17.55 0.89 -4.01
C HIS A 144 -18.61 0.28 -3.10
N TYR A 145 -18.34 0.24 -1.80
CA TYR A 145 -19.38 -0.07 -0.83
C TYR A 145 -19.13 0.63 0.50
N ASP A 146 -20.23 0.86 1.22
CA ASP A 146 -20.21 1.39 2.57
C ASP A 146 -20.64 0.29 3.55
N PRO A 147 -19.71 -0.23 4.35
CA PRO A 147 -20.01 -1.33 5.26
C PRO A 147 -20.91 -0.93 6.43
N VAL A 148 -20.91 0.33 6.83
CA VAL A 148 -21.72 0.82 7.96
C VAL A 148 -23.18 0.98 7.56
N ARG A 149 -23.43 1.59 6.40
CA ARG A 149 -24.78 1.78 5.87
C ARG A 149 -25.28 0.61 5.02
N LYS A 150 -24.41 -0.39 4.77
CA LYS A 150 -24.69 -1.57 3.97
C LYS A 150 -25.14 -1.23 2.54
N LEU A 151 -24.43 -0.31 1.89
CA LEU A 151 -24.75 0.17 0.55
C LEU A 151 -23.64 -0.20 -0.45
N ILE A 152 -24.05 -0.61 -1.65
CA ILE A 152 -23.16 -0.73 -2.80
C ILE A 152 -23.26 0.58 -3.60
N LEU A 153 -22.09 1.20 -3.84
CA LEU A 153 -21.97 2.52 -4.46
C LEU A 153 -21.60 2.39 -5.93
N LYS A 154 -22.24 3.15 -6.79
CA LYS A 154 -21.91 3.20 -8.22
C LYS A 154 -20.56 3.91 -8.43
N ARG A 155 -20.34 5.01 -7.73
CA ARG A 155 -19.07 5.76 -7.72
C ARG A 155 -18.50 5.78 -6.30
N GLN A 156 -17.21 5.97 -6.17
CA GLN A 156 -16.47 5.91 -4.89
C GLN A 156 -16.95 6.91 -3.82
N HIS A 157 -17.59 8.01 -4.24
CA HIS A 157 -18.01 9.10 -3.36
C HIS A 157 -19.53 9.29 -3.31
N ASP A 158 -20.29 8.34 -3.90
CA ASP A 158 -21.73 8.44 -3.87
C ASP A 158 -22.24 8.29 -2.43
N ILE A 159 -23.22 9.12 -2.08
CA ILE A 159 -23.90 9.09 -0.77
C ILE A 159 -25.03 8.06 -0.80
N THR A 160 -25.61 7.82 -1.97
CA THR A 160 -26.69 6.86 -2.18
C THR A 160 -26.19 5.64 -2.91
N GLY A 161 -26.78 4.49 -2.61
CA GLY A 161 -26.39 3.22 -3.20
C GLY A 161 -27.52 2.21 -3.14
N ILE A 162 -27.21 0.97 -3.50
CA ILE A 162 -28.15 -0.15 -3.43
C ILE A 162 -27.92 -0.89 -2.13
N PRO A 163 -28.94 -1.09 -1.28
CA PRO A 163 -28.81 -1.89 -0.08
C PRO A 163 -28.40 -3.33 -0.43
N TRP A 164 -27.35 -3.82 0.19
CA TRP A 164 -26.89 -5.19 -0.09
C TRP A 164 -27.71 -6.26 0.64
N ASP A 165 -28.47 -5.88 1.68
CA ASP A 165 -29.40 -6.80 2.36
C ASP A 165 -30.48 -7.36 1.41
N GLU A 166 -30.68 -6.74 0.24
CA GLU A 166 -31.59 -7.23 -0.78
C GLU A 166 -31.02 -8.42 -1.58
N PHE A 167 -29.76 -8.80 -1.37
CA PHE A 167 -29.08 -9.85 -2.13
C PHE A 167 -28.70 -11.02 -1.20
N ASP A 168 -29.20 -12.21 -1.52
CA ASP A 168 -28.92 -13.44 -0.75
C ASP A 168 -27.56 -14.06 -1.07
N ASP A 169 -26.92 -13.59 -2.14
CA ASP A 169 -25.68 -14.12 -2.70
C ASP A 169 -24.44 -13.28 -2.34
N LEU A 170 -24.60 -12.25 -1.50
CA LEU A 170 -23.52 -11.43 -0.97
C LEU A 170 -23.01 -11.96 0.37
N LEU A 171 -21.69 -12.02 0.51
CA LEU A 171 -21.02 -12.34 1.76
C LEU A 171 -20.13 -11.16 2.17
N PHE A 172 -20.42 -10.61 3.33
CA PHE A 172 -19.58 -9.61 3.99
C PHE A 172 -18.68 -10.30 5.02
N ILE A 173 -17.38 -10.01 4.96
CA ILE A 173 -16.34 -10.57 5.85
C ILE A 173 -15.65 -9.42 6.55
N GLY A 174 -15.53 -9.49 7.88
CA GLY A 174 -14.93 -8.45 8.72
C GLY A 174 -15.97 -7.67 9.51
N GLU A 175 -15.59 -6.53 10.04
CA GLU A 175 -16.44 -5.68 10.86
C GLU A 175 -16.79 -4.39 10.13
N PRO A 176 -18.05 -3.91 10.19
CA PRO A 176 -18.48 -2.73 9.46
C PRO A 176 -17.71 -1.46 9.83
N ARG A 177 -17.31 -1.31 11.08
CA ARG A 177 -16.57 -0.13 11.56
C ARG A 177 -15.06 -0.31 11.60
N SER A 178 -14.56 -1.51 11.37
CA SER A 178 -13.11 -1.76 11.32
C SER A 178 -12.47 -1.05 10.12
N LEU A 179 -11.34 -0.43 10.37
CA LEU A 179 -10.47 0.14 9.33
C LEU A 179 -9.29 -0.77 9.00
N GLY A 180 -9.18 -1.90 9.71
CA GLY A 180 -8.13 -2.89 9.51
C GLY A 180 -6.78 -2.54 10.14
N GLU A 181 -5.84 -3.48 10.02
CA GLU A 181 -4.49 -3.32 10.60
C GLU A 181 -3.63 -2.31 9.81
N LEU A 182 -3.92 -2.09 8.52
CA LEU A 182 -3.21 -1.09 7.72
C LEU A 182 -3.42 0.33 8.26
N ALA A 183 -4.59 0.63 8.85
CA ALA A 183 -4.79 1.92 9.50
C ALA A 183 -3.83 2.14 10.67
N LYS A 184 -3.46 1.09 11.40
CA LYS A 184 -2.50 1.17 12.50
C LYS A 184 -1.05 1.24 12.01
N ALA A 185 -0.75 0.57 10.91
CA ALA A 185 0.59 0.53 10.32
C ALA A 185 0.93 1.81 9.52
N ALA A 186 -0.08 2.50 9.00
CA ALA A 186 0.11 3.64 8.09
C ALA A 186 1.02 4.74 8.66
N PRO A 187 0.86 5.23 9.92
CA PRO A 187 1.74 6.26 10.46
C PRO A 187 3.22 5.85 10.45
N TRP A 188 3.49 4.59 10.81
CA TRP A 188 4.86 4.07 10.88
C TRP A 188 5.52 3.99 9.51
N VAL A 189 4.79 3.53 8.49
CA VAL A 189 5.28 3.51 7.11
C VAL A 189 5.54 4.92 6.58
N ILE A 190 4.66 5.89 6.90
CA ILE A 190 4.83 7.29 6.52
C ILE A 190 6.10 7.87 7.17
N TYR A 191 6.28 7.67 8.48
CA TYR A 191 7.48 8.14 9.18
C TYR A 191 8.75 7.48 8.65
N LYS A 192 8.75 6.17 8.45
CA LYS A 192 9.86 5.42 7.86
C LYS A 192 10.27 6.00 6.51
N ARG A 193 9.29 6.23 5.63
CA ARG A 193 9.53 6.76 4.28
C ARG A 193 10.14 8.17 4.32
N ASN A 194 9.60 9.05 5.17
CA ASN A 194 10.11 10.40 5.34
C ASN A 194 11.53 10.38 5.94
N SER A 195 11.76 9.58 6.97
CA SER A 195 13.09 9.44 7.59
C SER A 195 14.14 8.89 6.63
N THR A 196 13.75 7.96 5.75
CA THR A 196 14.66 7.43 4.73
C THR A 196 15.02 8.49 3.69
N ALA A 197 14.06 9.34 3.31
CA ALA A 197 14.30 10.45 2.40
C ALA A 197 15.21 11.51 3.03
N ASP A 198 14.96 11.88 4.29
CA ASP A 198 15.79 12.83 5.06
C ASP A 198 17.20 12.28 5.25
N TRP A 199 17.33 10.99 5.52
CA TRP A 199 18.64 10.32 5.63
C TRP A 199 19.40 10.33 4.31
N ALA A 200 18.73 10.06 3.19
CA ALA A 200 19.36 10.15 1.87
C ALA A 200 19.87 11.57 1.58
N GLN A 201 19.06 12.59 1.88
CA GLN A 201 19.44 13.98 1.74
C GLN A 201 20.59 14.36 2.69
N PHE A 202 20.56 13.90 3.94
CA PHE A 202 21.65 14.07 4.87
C PHE A 202 22.95 13.44 4.37
N ALA A 203 22.86 12.21 3.84
CA ALA A 203 24.02 11.52 3.28
C ALA A 203 24.59 12.23 2.04
N GLU A 204 23.76 12.84 1.23
CA GLU A 204 24.17 13.65 0.07
C GLU A 204 24.90 14.93 0.52
N ILE A 205 24.35 15.65 1.51
CA ILE A 205 24.93 16.92 1.99
C ILE A 205 26.20 16.70 2.83
N PHE A 206 26.15 15.72 3.75
CA PHE A 206 27.20 15.52 4.75
C PHE A 206 28.10 14.31 4.47
N GLY A 207 27.71 13.45 3.53
CA GLY A 207 28.51 12.30 3.11
C GLY A 207 29.72 12.68 2.27
N MET A 208 29.67 13.83 1.61
CA MET A 208 30.81 14.41 0.92
C MET A 208 31.48 15.45 1.82
N PRO A 209 32.74 15.23 2.22
CA PRO A 209 33.45 16.22 3.02
C PRO A 209 33.61 17.51 2.22
N MET A 210 33.32 18.64 2.88
CA MET A 210 33.54 19.96 2.28
C MET A 210 35.04 20.18 2.11
N ARG A 211 35.45 20.55 0.92
CA ARG A 211 36.84 20.83 0.60
C ARG A 211 37.13 22.30 0.80
N LYS A 212 38.13 22.60 1.57
CA LYS A 212 38.62 23.94 1.81
C LYS A 212 40.00 24.07 1.15
N TYR A 213 40.07 24.93 0.14
CA TYR A 213 41.35 25.26 -0.50
C TYR A 213 41.89 26.54 0.12
N THR A 214 43.18 26.48 0.49
CA THR A 214 43.95 27.66 0.91
C THR A 214 44.99 27.89 -0.16
N TYR A 215 45.05 29.08 -0.72
CA TYR A 215 45.99 29.47 -1.77
C TYR A 215 46.44 30.91 -1.57
N ASP A 216 47.57 31.30 -2.21
CA ASP A 216 48.06 32.67 -2.19
C ASP A 216 47.17 33.52 -3.14
N PRO A 217 46.50 34.57 -2.64
CA PRO A 217 45.60 35.41 -3.45
C PRO A 217 46.30 36.15 -4.61
N ASP A 218 47.64 36.27 -4.55
CA ASP A 218 48.41 36.95 -5.57
C ASP A 218 48.81 36.03 -6.73
N ASP A 219 48.52 34.68 -6.65
CA ASP A 219 48.79 33.70 -7.67
C ASP A 219 47.54 33.22 -8.39
N GLU A 220 47.17 33.95 -9.48
CA GLU A 220 45.99 33.59 -10.31
C GLU A 220 46.13 32.22 -10.98
N SER A 221 47.40 31.76 -11.26
CA SER A 221 47.61 30.49 -11.92
C SER A 221 47.32 29.31 -10.98
N ALA A 222 47.60 29.46 -9.68
CA ALA A 222 47.25 28.49 -8.65
C ALA A 222 45.75 28.33 -8.51
N LEU A 223 44.98 29.44 -8.59
CA LEU A 223 43.52 29.41 -8.52
C LEU A 223 42.91 28.65 -9.71
N GLU A 224 43.42 28.85 -10.93
CA GLU A 224 42.92 28.14 -12.12
C GLU A 224 43.19 26.63 -12.02
N GLN A 225 44.39 26.22 -11.57
CA GLN A 225 44.72 24.81 -11.37
C GLN A 225 43.86 24.16 -10.29
N LEU A 226 43.56 24.87 -9.21
CA LEU A 226 42.66 24.35 -8.15
C LEU A 226 41.24 24.16 -8.65
N LYS A 227 40.72 25.07 -9.49
CA LYS A 227 39.41 24.91 -10.13
C LYS A 227 39.37 23.75 -11.14
N GLU A 228 40.42 23.58 -11.93
CA GLU A 228 40.55 22.44 -12.86
C GLU A 228 40.60 21.11 -12.10
N ASN A 229 41.38 21.04 -11.02
CA ASN A 229 41.48 19.87 -10.17
C ASN A 229 40.13 19.55 -9.47
N ASP A 230 39.38 20.57 -9.05
CA ASP A 230 38.05 20.39 -8.46
C ASP A 230 37.03 19.90 -9.48
N ALA A 231 37.08 20.40 -10.70
CA ALA A 231 36.19 19.98 -11.81
C ALA A 231 36.50 18.57 -12.34
N ALA A 232 37.77 18.14 -12.27
CA ALA A 232 38.23 16.85 -12.83
C ALA A 232 38.02 15.65 -11.87
N GLN A 233 37.22 15.80 -10.81
CA GLN A 233 37.13 14.80 -9.77
C GLN A 233 36.34 13.55 -10.15
N GLY A 234 36.94 12.40 -9.83
CA GLY A 234 36.33 11.08 -9.81
C GLY A 234 36.82 10.29 -8.60
N SER A 235 36.27 9.11 -8.36
CA SER A 235 36.59 8.25 -7.22
C SER A 235 38.04 7.76 -7.15
N ALA A 236 38.89 8.08 -8.13
CA ALA A 236 40.29 7.68 -8.22
C ALA A 236 41.20 8.82 -8.74
N SER A 237 40.84 10.08 -8.52
CA SER A 237 41.64 11.21 -8.98
C SER A 237 42.83 11.48 -8.06
N SER A 238 44.02 11.64 -8.66
CA SER A 238 45.24 12.15 -7.99
C SER A 238 45.25 13.66 -8.13
N TRP A 239 45.66 14.37 -7.08
CA TRP A 239 45.68 15.81 -7.01
C TRP A 239 47.13 16.31 -7.00
N PHE A 240 47.40 17.30 -7.77
CA PHE A 240 48.66 18.00 -7.80
C PHE A 240 48.36 19.44 -7.33
N LEU A 241 48.89 19.78 -6.16
CA LEU A 241 48.74 21.11 -5.58
C LEU A 241 49.99 21.91 -5.89
N PRO A 242 49.91 23.19 -6.33
CA PRO A 242 51.05 24.09 -6.43
C PRO A 242 51.73 24.32 -5.04
N ASP A 243 52.99 24.72 -5.05
CA ASP A 243 53.69 25.07 -3.85
C ASP A 243 52.96 26.21 -3.08
N GLY A 244 52.78 26.07 -1.79
CA GLY A 244 52.02 27.02 -0.97
C GLY A 244 50.54 26.84 -0.90
N CYS A 245 49.97 25.91 -1.69
CA CYS A 245 48.56 25.58 -1.65
C CYS A 245 48.31 24.41 -0.71
N ASN A 246 47.19 24.46 0.04
CA ASN A 246 46.77 23.35 0.92
C ASN A 246 45.29 23.04 0.69
N MET A 247 44.94 21.77 0.78
CA MET A 247 43.54 21.30 0.76
C MET A 247 43.26 20.60 2.07
N ASP A 248 42.31 21.10 2.79
CA ASP A 248 41.77 20.49 4.00
C ASP A 248 40.37 19.92 3.73
N LEU A 249 40.14 18.69 4.16
CA LEU A 249 38.80 18.11 4.20
C LEU A 249 38.15 18.52 5.52
N VAL A 250 37.17 19.43 5.40
CA VAL A 250 36.37 19.84 6.57
C VAL A 250 35.29 18.80 6.78
N GLU A 251 35.50 17.96 7.77
CA GLU A 251 34.51 16.99 8.20
C GLU A 251 33.59 17.59 9.26
N SER A 252 32.28 17.29 9.19
CA SER A 252 31.36 17.63 10.26
C SER A 252 31.60 16.72 11.47
N ASP A 253 31.83 17.28 12.62
CA ASP A 253 32.04 16.54 13.89
C ASP A 253 30.80 15.69 14.29
N ASN A 254 29.66 15.87 13.67
CA ASN A 254 28.37 15.22 14.01
C ASN A 254 27.96 14.07 13.06
N LYS A 255 28.84 13.54 12.24
CA LYS A 255 28.49 12.51 11.23
C LYS A 255 27.87 11.24 11.81
N THR A 256 28.39 10.76 12.92
CA THR A 256 28.01 9.44 13.49
C THR A 256 26.66 9.50 14.20
N GLY A 257 26.40 10.53 14.99
CA GLY A 257 25.17 10.63 15.78
C GLY A 257 23.91 10.76 14.95
N SER A 258 23.97 11.53 13.83
CA SER A 258 22.79 11.72 12.97
C SER A 258 22.47 10.48 12.13
N SER A 259 23.49 9.78 11.60
CA SER A 259 23.30 8.55 10.84
C SER A 259 22.68 7.44 11.70
N ASP A 260 23.14 7.27 12.93
CA ASP A 260 22.61 6.28 13.87
C ASP A 260 21.19 6.61 14.31
N LEU A 261 20.83 7.89 14.42
CA LEU A 261 19.46 8.33 14.72
C LEU A 261 18.49 7.90 13.62
N TYR A 262 18.82 8.18 12.35
CA TYR A 262 17.97 7.81 11.22
C TYR A 262 17.81 6.30 11.08
N LYS A 263 18.91 5.56 11.25
CA LYS A 263 18.90 4.09 11.25
C LYS A 263 18.01 3.54 12.36
N SER A 264 18.18 4.03 13.58
CA SER A 264 17.37 3.64 14.74
C SER A 264 15.89 3.92 14.52
N LEU A 265 15.54 5.05 13.89
CA LEU A 265 14.14 5.38 13.56
C LEU A 265 13.56 4.42 12.53
N VAL A 266 14.29 4.11 11.45
CA VAL A 266 13.85 3.13 10.44
C VAL A 266 13.69 1.74 11.07
N ASP A 267 14.60 1.31 11.92
CA ASP A 267 14.53 0.02 12.62
C ASP A 267 13.32 -0.03 13.58
N THR A 268 13.00 1.08 14.22
CA THR A 268 11.81 1.20 15.10
C THR A 268 10.50 1.13 14.30
N CYS A 269 10.48 1.62 13.07
CA CYS A 269 9.31 1.61 12.20
C CYS A 269 9.07 0.27 11.48
N ASN A 270 10.04 -0.64 11.49
CA ASN A 270 9.93 -1.99 10.91
C ASN A 270 9.35 -2.98 11.90
#